data_2dd0869ffd0f435ee4df9079f84b5ddd
#
_entry.id   2dd0869ffd0f435ee4df9079f84b5ddd
#
_cell.length_a   1.000
_cell.length_b   1.000
_cell.length_c   1.000
_cell.angle_alpha   90.00
_cell.angle_beta   90.00
_cell.angle_gamma   90.00
#
_symmetry.space_group_name_H-M   'P 1'
#
loop_
_entity.id
_entity.type
_entity.pdbx_description
1 polymer ?
#
loop_
_entity_poly.entity_id
_entity_poly.type
_entity_poly.pdbx_seq_one_letter_code
_entity_poly.pdbx_strand_id
1 'polypeptide(L)'
;MQRRTTTWFSPRLGMEMPLVAYGHAGVPLLMLPTAAADYLEYERFYLVDSIREFIEAGRVRAYSVNSVNRYSLLNDKAPPQLKALLLTRYNEYLTEEVLPLIRGDAGDERARPLVTGASLGATLSVNAYFRRPDLFRGVIAMAGSYDVRPYFNGYHDDHVYFNNPVSYLPNLNDENFLPLLRRADSIYVVTGQGKWEAPERSRELSNILRAKNIPHHLELWGHDVDHDWPWWRKMLPYYLGKILG
;
A
#
# COMPACT_ATOMS: atom_id res chain seq x y z
N MET A 1 2.92 -4.55 -23.60
CA MET A 1 3.46 -4.35 -22.22
C MET A 1 4.32 -5.56 -21.85
N GLN A 2 5.58 -5.34 -21.45
CA GLN A 2 6.44 -6.40 -20.91
C GLN A 2 5.87 -6.90 -19.59
N ARG A 3 5.95 -8.23 -19.34
CA ARG A 3 5.48 -8.90 -18.13
C ARG A 3 6.48 -9.96 -17.71
N ARG A 4 6.93 -9.91 -16.44
CA ARG A 4 7.87 -10.88 -15.88
C ARG A 4 7.40 -11.31 -14.49
N THR A 5 7.33 -12.62 -14.26
CA THR A 5 7.05 -13.20 -12.94
C THR A 5 8.35 -13.70 -12.32
N THR A 6 8.53 -13.44 -11.04
CA THR A 6 9.64 -13.92 -10.22
C THR A 6 9.05 -14.54 -8.96
N THR A 7 9.58 -15.68 -8.54
CA THR A 7 9.19 -16.36 -7.30
C THR A 7 10.43 -16.70 -6.52
N TRP A 8 10.41 -16.48 -5.21
CA TRP A 8 11.48 -16.91 -4.31
C TRP A 8 10.91 -17.33 -2.96
N PHE A 9 11.66 -18.14 -2.25
CA PHE A 9 11.35 -18.47 -0.86
C PHE A 9 11.73 -17.28 0.02
N SER A 10 10.73 -16.68 0.67
CA SER A 10 10.95 -15.56 1.58
C SER A 10 11.44 -16.07 2.95
N PRO A 11 12.65 -15.74 3.38
CA PRO A 11 13.12 -16.09 4.73
C PRO A 11 12.32 -15.34 5.82
N ARG A 12 11.78 -14.15 5.53
CA ARG A 12 10.95 -13.40 6.48
C ARG A 12 9.60 -14.05 6.71
N LEU A 13 9.00 -14.61 5.67
CA LEU A 13 7.66 -15.18 5.72
C LEU A 13 7.64 -16.71 5.84
N GLY A 14 8.75 -17.39 5.52
CA GLY A 14 8.86 -18.85 5.54
C GLY A 14 8.02 -19.54 4.46
N MET A 15 7.79 -18.86 3.33
CA MET A 15 6.97 -19.37 2.23
C MET A 15 7.42 -18.81 0.87
N GLU A 16 6.99 -19.49 -0.21
CA GLU A 16 7.18 -19.00 -1.58
C GLU A 16 6.35 -17.73 -1.82
N MET A 17 7.02 -16.68 -2.32
CA MET A 17 6.41 -15.39 -2.57
C MET A 17 6.60 -14.99 -4.04
N PRO A 18 5.55 -15.15 -4.87
CA PRO A 18 5.56 -14.65 -6.23
C PRO A 18 5.34 -13.14 -6.30
N LEU A 19 5.96 -12.54 -7.31
CA LEU A 19 5.80 -11.16 -7.73
C LEU A 19 5.68 -11.10 -9.24
N VAL A 20 4.89 -10.20 -9.78
CA VAL A 20 4.86 -9.90 -11.21
C VAL A 20 5.21 -8.44 -11.45
N ALA A 21 6.13 -8.20 -12.38
CA ALA A 21 6.52 -6.88 -12.86
C ALA A 21 5.95 -6.62 -14.25
N TYR A 22 5.49 -5.38 -14.47
CA TYR A 22 4.94 -4.89 -15.73
C TYR A 22 5.69 -3.64 -16.17
N GLY A 23 6.13 -3.63 -17.43
CA GLY A 23 6.87 -2.51 -18.01
C GLY A 23 8.38 -2.71 -17.99
N HIS A 24 9.10 -1.73 -18.53
CA HIS A 24 10.54 -1.79 -18.78
C HIS A 24 11.32 -0.65 -18.10
N ALA A 25 10.66 0.46 -17.78
CA ALA A 25 11.28 1.66 -17.21
C ALA A 25 10.26 2.50 -16.41
N GLY A 26 10.73 3.56 -15.80
CA GLY A 26 9.91 4.56 -15.12
C GLY A 26 9.95 4.46 -13.59
N VAL A 27 9.10 5.26 -12.95
CA VAL A 27 8.97 5.28 -11.50
C VAL A 27 8.44 3.91 -11.03
N PRO A 28 9.12 3.23 -10.10
CA PRO A 28 8.61 1.98 -9.57
C PRO A 28 7.28 2.22 -8.80
N LEU A 29 6.27 1.41 -9.11
CA LEU A 29 4.97 1.40 -8.44
C LEU A 29 4.76 0.04 -7.77
N LEU A 30 4.86 -0.01 -6.44
CA LEU A 30 4.59 -1.20 -5.66
C LEU A 30 3.09 -1.29 -5.37
N MET A 31 2.46 -2.38 -5.79
CA MET A 31 1.02 -2.60 -5.72
C MET A 31 0.70 -3.71 -4.70
N LEU A 32 0.05 -3.35 -3.60
CA LEU A 32 -0.32 -4.28 -2.53
C LEU A 32 -1.77 -4.75 -2.71
N PRO A 33 -2.04 -6.08 -2.78
CA PRO A 33 -3.36 -6.61 -3.13
C PRO A 33 -4.43 -6.36 -2.05
N THR A 34 -5.68 -6.50 -2.44
CA THR A 34 -6.85 -6.37 -1.55
C THR A 34 -6.98 -7.56 -0.59
N ALA A 35 -8.11 -7.69 0.09
CA ALA A 35 -8.38 -8.77 1.03
C ALA A 35 -8.34 -10.16 0.35
N ALA A 36 -7.62 -11.11 0.96
CA ALA A 36 -7.46 -12.51 0.53
C ALA A 36 -6.93 -12.72 -0.90
N ALA A 37 -6.37 -11.69 -1.50
CA ALA A 37 -5.91 -11.68 -2.88
C ALA A 37 -4.44 -12.10 -3.02
N ASP A 38 -4.06 -12.42 -4.24
CA ASP A 38 -2.71 -12.77 -4.65
C ASP A 38 -2.08 -11.71 -5.58
N TYR A 39 -0.84 -11.93 -5.99
CA TYR A 39 -0.05 -11.05 -6.85
C TYR A 39 -0.62 -10.81 -8.26
N LEU A 40 -1.61 -11.59 -8.72
CA LEU A 40 -2.25 -11.45 -10.03
C LEU A 40 -3.60 -10.72 -9.96
N GLU A 41 -4.07 -10.36 -8.78
CA GLU A 41 -5.38 -9.74 -8.62
C GLU A 41 -5.56 -8.50 -9.49
N TYR A 42 -4.59 -7.58 -9.45
CA TYR A 42 -4.66 -6.32 -10.20
C TYR A 42 -4.62 -6.52 -11.73
N GLU A 43 -4.02 -7.61 -12.21
CA GLU A 43 -4.09 -8.02 -13.61
C GLU A 43 -5.48 -8.59 -13.93
N ARG A 44 -6.01 -9.52 -13.10
CA ARG A 44 -7.32 -10.15 -13.28
C ARG A 44 -8.48 -9.15 -13.29
N PHE A 45 -8.37 -8.09 -12.48
CA PHE A 45 -9.39 -7.03 -12.40
C PHE A 45 -9.07 -5.79 -13.22
N TYR A 46 -8.15 -5.90 -14.18
CA TYR A 46 -7.82 -4.86 -15.15
C TYR A 46 -7.27 -3.54 -14.56
N LEU A 47 -6.80 -3.53 -13.30
CA LEU A 47 -6.20 -2.34 -12.72
C LEU A 47 -4.83 -2.03 -13.35
N VAL A 48 -4.04 -3.06 -13.64
CA VAL A 48 -2.77 -2.91 -14.40
C VAL A 48 -3.06 -2.39 -15.80
N ASP A 49 -4.14 -2.86 -16.44
CA ASP A 49 -4.54 -2.39 -17.77
C ASP A 49 -4.97 -0.92 -17.77
N SER A 50 -5.59 -0.44 -16.71
CA SER A 50 -6.00 0.97 -16.58
C SER A 50 -4.82 1.96 -16.55
N ILE A 51 -3.62 1.49 -16.22
CA ILE A 51 -2.37 2.29 -16.24
C ILE A 51 -1.42 1.89 -17.36
N ARG A 52 -1.91 1.15 -18.35
CA ARG A 52 -1.12 0.65 -19.48
C ARG A 52 -0.33 1.76 -20.20
N GLU A 53 -0.95 2.90 -20.43
CA GLU A 53 -0.30 4.03 -21.11
C GLU A 53 0.93 4.52 -20.35
N PHE A 54 0.87 4.61 -19.02
CA PHE A 54 2.02 4.97 -18.20
C PHE A 54 3.13 3.91 -18.27
N ILE A 55 2.75 2.64 -18.31
CA ILE A 55 3.70 1.52 -18.35
C ILE A 55 4.38 1.44 -19.72
N GLU A 56 3.63 1.52 -20.81
CA GLU A 56 4.16 1.42 -22.17
C GLU A 56 5.00 2.63 -22.56
N ALA A 57 4.63 3.82 -22.07
CA ALA A 57 5.43 5.02 -22.20
C ALA A 57 6.71 5.04 -21.33
N GLY A 58 6.96 3.99 -20.53
CA GLY A 58 8.14 3.92 -19.65
C GLY A 58 8.12 4.94 -18.52
N ARG A 59 6.95 5.45 -18.12
CA ARG A 59 6.77 6.41 -17.02
C ARG A 59 6.59 5.70 -15.69
N VAL A 60 6.03 4.50 -15.70
CA VAL A 60 5.80 3.63 -14.55
C VAL A 60 6.27 2.21 -14.87
N ARG A 61 6.95 1.60 -13.90
CA ARG A 61 7.17 0.16 -13.86
C ARG A 61 6.44 -0.41 -12.65
N ALA A 62 5.38 -1.19 -12.87
CA ALA A 62 4.52 -1.69 -11.81
C ALA A 62 4.98 -3.05 -11.30
N TYR A 63 4.90 -3.26 -9.97
CA TYR A 63 5.26 -4.49 -9.29
C TYR A 63 4.10 -4.91 -8.39
N SER A 64 3.40 -5.98 -8.74
CA SER A 64 2.34 -6.55 -7.93
C SER A 64 2.86 -7.74 -7.14
N VAL A 65 2.77 -7.65 -5.81
CA VAL A 65 3.31 -8.64 -4.87
C VAL A 65 2.21 -9.52 -4.31
N ASN A 66 2.60 -10.71 -3.85
CA ASN A 66 1.70 -11.58 -3.11
C ASN A 66 1.41 -11.01 -1.70
N SER A 67 0.34 -11.48 -1.08
CA SER A 67 -0.06 -11.05 0.27
C SER A 67 -0.14 -12.21 1.24
N VAL A 68 0.01 -11.89 2.53
CA VAL A 68 -0.19 -12.83 3.65
C VAL A 68 -1.53 -12.65 4.35
N ASN A 69 -2.42 -11.83 3.80
CA ASN A 69 -3.67 -11.42 4.46
C ASN A 69 -4.55 -12.60 4.88
N ARG A 70 -4.64 -13.64 4.04
CA ARG A 70 -5.41 -14.85 4.36
C ARG A 70 -4.81 -15.69 5.49
N TYR A 71 -3.54 -15.52 5.80
CA TYR A 71 -2.84 -16.20 6.89
C TYR A 71 -2.75 -15.31 8.14
N SER A 72 -2.86 -14.00 7.99
CA SER A 72 -2.80 -13.00 9.04
C SER A 72 -4.18 -12.41 9.35
N LEU A 73 -4.46 -11.18 8.96
CA LEU A 73 -5.68 -10.43 9.33
C LEU A 73 -6.97 -11.20 9.12
N LEU A 74 -7.10 -11.95 8.04
CA LEU A 74 -8.32 -12.67 7.65
C LEU A 74 -8.38 -14.12 8.16
N ASN A 75 -7.41 -14.54 8.98
CA ASN A 75 -7.41 -15.88 9.57
C ASN A 75 -8.02 -15.86 10.97
N ASP A 76 -9.32 -16.03 11.08
CA ASP A 76 -10.01 -16.02 12.36
C ASP A 76 -9.67 -17.21 13.27
N LYS A 77 -9.01 -18.25 12.72
CA LYS A 77 -8.56 -19.43 13.46
C LYS A 77 -7.14 -19.27 14.03
N ALA A 78 -6.37 -18.32 13.53
CA ALA A 78 -5.00 -18.11 14.02
C ALA A 78 -4.99 -17.31 15.31
N PRO A 79 -4.07 -17.63 16.24
CA PRO A 79 -3.84 -16.80 17.43
C PRO A 79 -3.54 -15.35 17.03
N PRO A 80 -4.09 -14.34 17.72
CA PRO A 80 -3.90 -12.94 17.36
C PRO A 80 -2.43 -12.50 17.36
N GLN A 81 -1.61 -13.08 18.25
CA GLN A 81 -0.16 -12.85 18.29
C GLN A 81 0.52 -13.25 16.97
N LEU A 82 0.14 -14.40 16.43
CA LEU A 82 0.68 -14.88 15.15
C LEU A 82 0.23 -14.01 13.96
N LYS A 83 -1.03 -13.58 13.99
CA LYS A 83 -1.56 -12.64 12.98
C LYS A 83 -0.75 -11.35 12.97
N ALA A 84 -0.51 -10.76 14.15
CA ALA A 84 0.21 -9.50 14.31
C ALA A 84 1.70 -9.64 13.91
N LEU A 85 2.36 -10.71 14.35
CA LEU A 85 3.73 -11.01 13.96
C LEU A 85 3.88 -11.17 12.43
N LEU A 86 2.94 -11.85 11.79
CA LEU A 86 2.98 -12.07 10.35
C LEU A 86 2.83 -10.76 9.56
N LEU A 87 2.06 -9.79 10.06
CA LEU A 87 2.01 -8.44 9.47
C LEU A 87 3.35 -7.71 9.59
N THR A 88 4.01 -7.81 10.73
CA THR A 88 5.35 -7.23 10.92
C THR A 88 6.35 -7.85 9.94
N ARG A 89 6.36 -9.17 9.84
CA ARG A 89 7.21 -9.90 8.87
C ARG A 89 6.88 -9.54 7.41
N TYR A 90 5.62 -9.23 7.11
CA TYR A 90 5.24 -8.78 5.78
C TYR A 90 5.84 -7.40 5.46
N ASN A 91 5.87 -6.46 6.41
CA ASN A 91 6.56 -5.19 6.20
C ASN A 91 8.08 -5.38 6.03
N GLU A 92 8.70 -6.30 6.79
CA GLU A 92 10.11 -6.67 6.60
C GLU A 92 10.34 -7.28 5.21
N TYR A 93 9.47 -8.19 4.76
CA TYR A 93 9.50 -8.74 3.41
C TYR A 93 9.46 -7.63 2.34
N LEU A 94 8.56 -6.65 2.47
CA LEU A 94 8.46 -5.54 1.52
C LEU A 94 9.74 -4.70 1.47
N THR A 95 10.35 -4.42 2.62
CA THR A 95 11.51 -3.53 2.73
C THR A 95 12.85 -4.22 2.52
N GLU A 96 12.97 -5.49 2.89
CA GLU A 96 14.25 -6.21 2.89
C GLU A 96 14.41 -7.22 1.75
N GLU A 97 13.30 -7.58 1.08
CA GLU A 97 13.32 -8.51 -0.04
C GLU A 97 12.77 -7.89 -1.33
N VAL A 98 11.54 -7.32 -1.29
CA VAL A 98 10.90 -6.73 -2.48
C VAL A 98 11.61 -5.47 -2.94
N LEU A 99 11.92 -4.56 -2.02
CA LEU A 99 12.57 -3.29 -2.37
C LEU A 99 13.96 -3.48 -2.99
N PRO A 100 14.87 -4.32 -2.47
CA PRO A 100 16.12 -4.66 -3.16
C PRO A 100 15.92 -5.22 -4.56
N LEU A 101 14.93 -6.09 -4.76
CA LEU A 101 14.58 -6.61 -6.10
C LEU A 101 14.16 -5.47 -7.03
N ILE A 102 13.29 -4.56 -6.57
CA ILE A 102 12.84 -3.39 -7.36
C ILE A 102 14.04 -2.50 -7.72
N ARG A 103 14.94 -2.24 -6.80
CA ARG A 103 16.15 -1.42 -7.01
C ARG A 103 17.10 -2.05 -8.02
N GLY A 104 17.38 -3.34 -7.87
CA GLY A 104 18.18 -4.09 -8.84
C GLY A 104 17.55 -4.08 -10.24
N ASP A 105 16.23 -4.21 -10.30
CA ASP A 105 15.48 -4.19 -11.55
C ASP A 105 15.44 -2.80 -12.22
N ALA A 106 15.44 -1.73 -11.41
CA ALA A 106 15.50 -0.35 -11.86
C ALA A 106 16.93 0.10 -12.22
N GLY A 107 17.97 -0.66 -11.81
CA GLY A 107 19.36 -0.24 -11.93
C GLY A 107 19.71 0.99 -11.08
N ASP A 108 18.95 1.24 -10.02
CA ASP A 108 19.11 2.38 -9.12
C ASP A 108 18.92 1.95 -7.64
N GLU A 109 20.03 1.84 -6.92
CA GLU A 109 20.05 1.48 -5.50
C GLU A 109 19.32 2.50 -4.60
N ARG A 110 19.04 3.69 -5.10
CA ARG A 110 18.33 4.75 -4.40
C ARG A 110 16.86 4.86 -4.83
N ALA A 111 16.41 4.01 -5.74
CA ALA A 111 15.01 4.03 -6.19
C ALA A 111 14.05 3.91 -5.01
N ARG A 112 13.08 4.81 -4.95
CA ARG A 112 12.02 4.87 -3.94
C ARG A 112 10.68 4.66 -4.65
N PRO A 113 10.06 3.48 -4.52
CA PRO A 113 8.77 3.24 -5.14
C PRO A 113 7.67 4.17 -4.60
N LEU A 114 6.71 4.52 -5.46
CA LEU A 114 5.35 4.81 -5.00
C LEU A 114 4.72 3.50 -4.53
N VAL A 115 3.98 3.53 -3.43
CA VAL A 115 3.21 2.37 -2.99
C VAL A 115 1.71 2.64 -3.14
N THR A 116 0.97 1.64 -3.60
CA THR A 116 -0.47 1.78 -3.81
C THR A 116 -1.22 0.49 -3.48
N GLY A 117 -2.49 0.64 -3.21
CA GLY A 117 -3.43 -0.45 -3.03
C GLY A 117 -4.86 0.05 -2.89
N ALA A 118 -5.80 -0.87 -3.01
CA ALA A 118 -7.21 -0.62 -2.77
C ALA A 118 -7.68 -1.43 -1.55
N SER A 119 -8.70 -0.93 -0.84
CA SER A 119 -9.29 -1.64 0.31
C SER A 119 -8.22 -2.01 1.36
N LEU A 120 -8.07 -3.29 1.73
CA LEU A 120 -7.02 -3.75 2.64
C LEU A 120 -5.61 -3.47 2.10
N GLY A 121 -5.41 -3.51 0.78
CA GLY A 121 -4.16 -3.10 0.14
C GLY A 121 -3.81 -1.63 0.39
N ALA A 122 -4.80 -0.74 0.45
CA ALA A 122 -4.59 0.67 0.81
C ALA A 122 -4.13 0.82 2.27
N THR A 123 -4.73 0.05 3.19
CA THR A 123 -4.33 0.00 4.60
C THR A 123 -2.86 -0.41 4.75
N LEU A 124 -2.46 -1.48 4.04
CA LEU A 124 -1.09 -1.99 4.06
C LEU A 124 -0.12 -1.01 3.40
N SER A 125 -0.52 -0.34 2.31
CA SER A 125 0.29 0.65 1.61
C SER A 125 0.57 1.88 2.49
N VAL A 126 -0.44 2.37 3.19
CA VAL A 126 -0.30 3.45 4.17
C VAL A 126 0.65 3.02 5.28
N ASN A 127 0.49 1.81 5.82
CA ASN A 127 1.38 1.31 6.87
C ASN A 127 2.84 1.19 6.39
N ALA A 128 3.08 0.62 5.21
CA ALA A 128 4.42 0.49 4.63
C ALA A 128 5.09 1.86 4.45
N TYR A 129 4.37 2.82 3.88
CA TYR A 129 4.87 4.17 3.64
C TYR A 129 5.20 4.92 4.93
N PHE A 130 4.26 5.00 5.89
CA PHE A 130 4.45 5.79 7.10
C PHE A 130 5.45 5.18 8.08
N ARG A 131 5.66 3.86 8.04
CA ARG A 131 6.73 3.21 8.81
C ARG A 131 8.12 3.45 8.22
N ARG A 132 8.24 3.62 6.91
CA ARG A 132 9.52 3.77 6.21
C ARG A 132 9.43 4.85 5.12
N PRO A 133 9.19 6.11 5.50
CA PRO A 133 9.13 7.23 4.55
C PRO A 133 10.48 7.52 3.88
N ASP A 134 11.56 6.97 4.41
CA ASP A 134 12.91 6.99 3.82
C ASP A 134 13.02 6.06 2.59
N LEU A 135 12.24 4.99 2.55
CA LEU A 135 12.31 3.96 1.50
C LEU A 135 11.29 4.13 0.38
N PHE A 136 10.19 4.81 0.64
CA PHE A 136 9.12 5.02 -0.33
C PHE A 136 9.01 6.50 -0.72
N ARG A 137 8.65 6.77 -1.98
CA ARG A 137 8.46 8.13 -2.49
C ARG A 137 7.14 8.75 -2.03
N GLY A 138 6.09 7.95 -1.96
CA GLY A 138 4.74 8.39 -1.61
C GLY A 138 3.75 7.23 -1.61
N VAL A 139 2.48 7.54 -1.38
CA VAL A 139 1.40 6.55 -1.31
C VAL A 139 0.14 7.04 -2.02
N ILE A 140 -0.50 6.14 -2.78
CA ILE A 140 -1.86 6.30 -3.31
C ILE A 140 -2.73 5.23 -2.65
N ALA A 141 -3.51 5.62 -1.64
CA ALA A 141 -4.34 4.71 -0.84
C ALA A 141 -5.81 4.87 -1.23
N MET A 142 -6.38 3.86 -1.88
CA MET A 142 -7.76 3.88 -2.40
C MET A 142 -8.68 3.08 -1.47
N ALA A 143 -9.64 3.76 -0.83
CA ALA A 143 -10.70 3.15 -0.02
C ALA A 143 -10.20 2.26 1.14
N GLY A 144 -9.18 2.70 1.87
CA GLY A 144 -8.60 1.96 3.01
C GLY A 144 -9.34 2.18 4.33
N SER A 145 -9.13 1.26 5.27
CA SER A 145 -9.68 1.35 6.64
C SER A 145 -8.72 2.01 7.64
N TYR A 146 -7.42 1.82 7.52
CA TYR A 146 -6.32 2.35 8.34
C TYR A 146 -6.33 1.96 9.83
N ASP A 147 -7.38 1.28 10.30
CA ASP A 147 -7.48 0.67 11.62
C ASP A 147 -7.58 -0.85 11.51
N VAL A 148 -6.55 -1.56 11.96
CA VAL A 148 -6.50 -3.02 11.92
C VAL A 148 -6.93 -3.70 13.23
N ARG A 149 -7.19 -2.94 14.29
CA ARG A 149 -7.59 -3.48 15.61
C ARG A 149 -8.80 -4.42 15.57
N PRO A 150 -9.83 -4.18 14.73
CA PRO A 150 -10.97 -5.09 14.64
C PRO A 150 -10.61 -6.53 14.25
N TYR A 151 -9.50 -6.74 13.57
CA TYR A 151 -9.04 -8.09 13.19
C TYR A 151 -8.40 -8.88 14.34
N PHE A 152 -8.18 -8.26 15.50
CA PHE A 152 -7.46 -8.85 16.62
C PHE A 152 -8.32 -9.15 17.84
N ASN A 153 -9.65 -8.91 17.78
CA ASN A 153 -10.61 -9.24 18.85
C ASN A 153 -10.19 -8.74 20.25
N GLY A 154 -9.68 -7.51 20.32
CA GLY A 154 -9.23 -6.88 21.57
C GLY A 154 -7.80 -7.20 21.99
N TYR A 155 -7.10 -8.11 21.30
CA TYR A 155 -5.68 -8.33 21.54
C TYR A 155 -4.85 -7.11 21.08
N HIS A 156 -3.83 -6.77 21.88
CA HIS A 156 -2.93 -5.65 21.61
C HIS A 156 -1.51 -5.98 22.08
N ASP A 157 -0.54 -5.70 21.21
CA ASP A 157 0.89 -5.74 21.47
C ASP A 157 1.62 -4.73 20.55
N ASP A 158 2.93 -4.68 20.62
CA ASP A 158 3.75 -3.81 19.76
C ASP A 158 3.58 -4.13 18.26
N HIS A 159 3.37 -5.39 17.89
CA HIS A 159 3.12 -5.77 16.51
C HIS A 159 1.79 -5.20 16.01
N VAL A 160 0.72 -5.26 16.81
CA VAL A 160 -0.57 -4.61 16.47
C VAL A 160 -0.39 -3.11 16.41
N TYR A 161 0.26 -2.50 17.42
CA TYR A 161 0.46 -1.05 17.50
C TYR A 161 1.18 -0.51 16.27
N PHE A 162 2.34 -1.06 15.92
CA PHE A 162 3.15 -0.59 14.79
C PHE A 162 2.62 -1.03 13.41
N ASN A 163 1.59 -1.85 13.34
CA ASN A 163 0.86 -2.18 12.11
C ASN A 163 -0.47 -1.44 11.99
N ASN A 164 -0.77 -0.52 12.90
CA ASN A 164 -2.02 0.24 12.94
C ASN A 164 -1.75 1.74 12.80
N PRO A 165 -1.82 2.33 11.59
CA PRO A 165 -1.49 3.73 11.35
C PRO A 165 -2.21 4.71 12.29
N VAL A 166 -3.49 4.48 12.59
CA VAL A 166 -4.26 5.36 13.48
C VAL A 166 -3.84 5.26 14.96
N SER A 167 -3.06 4.23 15.34
CA SER A 167 -2.51 4.11 16.69
C SER A 167 -1.15 4.79 16.84
N TYR A 168 -0.19 4.55 15.91
CA TYR A 168 1.17 5.05 16.10
C TYR A 168 1.39 6.46 15.54
N LEU A 169 0.68 6.86 14.47
CA LEU A 169 0.88 8.18 13.87
C LEU A 169 0.58 9.35 14.82
N PRO A 170 -0.45 9.32 15.69
CA PRO A 170 -0.64 10.37 16.68
C PRO A 170 0.56 10.58 17.60
N ASN A 171 1.28 9.49 17.90
CA ASN A 171 2.43 9.49 18.81
C ASN A 171 3.78 9.60 18.08
N LEU A 172 3.78 9.71 16.76
CA LEU A 172 5.02 9.81 15.97
C LEU A 172 5.71 11.15 16.24
N ASN A 173 6.88 11.09 16.90
CA ASN A 173 7.74 12.24 17.19
C ASN A 173 9.19 11.98 16.77
N ASP A 174 9.43 10.95 15.94
CA ASP A 174 10.76 10.58 15.45
C ASP A 174 11.37 11.70 14.61
N GLU A 175 12.58 12.14 14.97
CA GLU A 175 13.29 13.26 14.34
C GLU A 175 13.84 12.90 12.95
N ASN A 176 13.91 11.62 12.58
CA ASN A 176 14.37 11.18 11.27
C ASN A 176 13.19 11.09 10.29
N PHE A 177 12.06 10.49 10.71
CA PHE A 177 10.94 10.20 9.83
C PHE A 177 9.93 11.33 9.72
N LEU A 178 9.61 12.02 10.81
CA LEU A 178 8.62 13.09 10.78
C LEU A 178 9.01 14.26 9.85
N PRO A 179 10.28 14.71 9.78
CA PRO A 179 10.69 15.70 8.78
C PRO A 179 10.59 15.23 7.33
N LEU A 180 10.78 13.92 7.05
CA LEU A 180 10.59 13.36 5.71
C LEU A 180 9.11 13.38 5.33
N LEU A 181 8.23 12.97 6.24
CA LEU A 181 6.78 13.00 6.03
C LEU A 181 6.27 14.43 5.83
N ARG A 182 6.82 15.41 6.54
CA ARG A 182 6.45 16.83 6.41
C ARG A 182 6.88 17.48 5.10
N ARG A 183 7.80 16.87 4.36
CA ARG A 183 8.25 17.32 3.03
C ARG A 183 7.65 16.48 1.90
N ALA A 184 6.79 15.53 2.22
CA ALA A 184 6.17 14.66 1.22
C ALA A 184 5.19 15.47 0.35
N ASP A 185 5.16 15.14 -0.93
CA ASP A 185 4.29 15.75 -1.93
C ASP A 185 3.31 14.76 -2.58
N SER A 186 3.44 13.49 -2.27
CA SER A 186 2.75 12.39 -2.96
C SER A 186 2.01 11.46 -1.97
N ILE A 187 1.27 12.03 -1.01
CA ILE A 187 0.40 11.29 -0.09
C ILE A 187 -1.05 11.55 -0.51
N TYR A 188 -1.68 10.55 -1.13
CA TYR A 188 -3.07 10.59 -1.56
C TYR A 188 -3.89 9.56 -0.79
N VAL A 189 -4.89 10.05 -0.03
CA VAL A 189 -5.89 9.25 0.69
C VAL A 189 -7.22 9.48 -0.01
N VAL A 190 -7.70 8.45 -0.69
CA VAL A 190 -8.83 8.59 -1.62
C VAL A 190 -9.92 7.58 -1.29
N THR A 191 -11.17 7.98 -1.36
CA THR A 191 -12.31 7.09 -1.13
C THR A 191 -13.53 7.58 -1.89
N GLY A 192 -14.45 6.69 -2.23
CA GLY A 192 -15.81 7.04 -2.63
C GLY A 192 -16.69 7.38 -1.43
N GLN A 193 -17.96 7.65 -1.71
CA GLN A 193 -19.01 7.86 -0.71
C GLN A 193 -20.26 7.00 -1.02
N GLY A 194 -20.13 6.08 -1.97
CA GLY A 194 -21.18 5.17 -2.40
C GLY A 194 -21.25 3.90 -1.55
N LYS A 195 -21.79 2.86 -2.14
CA LYS A 195 -22.04 1.60 -1.47
C LYS A 195 -20.75 0.93 -0.99
N TRP A 196 -20.74 0.47 0.27
CA TRP A 196 -19.62 -0.21 0.92
C TRP A 196 -18.38 0.65 1.17
N GLU A 197 -18.41 1.95 0.87
CA GLU A 197 -17.37 2.89 1.23
C GLU A 197 -17.52 3.35 2.70
N ALA A 198 -16.41 3.75 3.31
CA ALA A 198 -16.35 4.24 4.68
C ALA A 198 -15.47 5.51 4.75
N PRO A 199 -15.96 6.64 4.18
CA PRO A 199 -15.17 7.87 4.07
C PRO A 199 -14.73 8.45 5.40
N GLU A 200 -15.43 8.15 6.50
CA GLU A 200 -15.05 8.56 7.86
C GLU A 200 -13.67 8.01 8.27
N ARG A 201 -13.27 6.83 7.79
CA ARG A 201 -11.96 6.23 8.07
C ARG A 201 -10.82 6.98 7.38
N SER A 202 -11.07 7.43 6.15
CA SER A 202 -10.14 8.30 5.43
C SER A 202 -10.04 9.68 6.06
N ARG A 203 -11.16 10.23 6.58
CA ARG A 203 -11.18 11.49 7.33
C ARG A 203 -10.41 11.37 8.65
N GLU A 204 -10.55 10.25 9.38
CA GLU A 204 -9.81 9.99 10.62
C GLU A 204 -8.29 10.03 10.37
N LEU A 205 -7.80 9.28 9.38
CA LEU A 205 -6.38 9.33 9.00
C LEU A 205 -5.95 10.74 8.62
N SER A 206 -6.73 11.44 7.79
CA SER A 206 -6.45 12.81 7.39
C SER A 206 -6.36 13.77 8.58
N ASN A 207 -7.23 13.64 9.58
CA ASN A 207 -7.19 14.47 10.79
C ASN A 207 -5.90 14.22 11.59
N ILE A 208 -5.46 12.97 11.70
CA ILE A 208 -4.18 12.60 12.33
C ILE A 208 -3.02 13.25 11.58
N LEU A 209 -2.98 13.14 10.26
CA LEU A 209 -1.93 13.72 9.43
C LEU A 209 -1.87 15.25 9.54
N ARG A 210 -3.03 15.92 9.55
CA ARG A 210 -3.11 17.37 9.79
C ARG A 210 -2.57 17.76 11.16
N ALA A 211 -2.93 17.03 12.21
CA ALA A 211 -2.46 17.30 13.58
C ALA A 211 -0.93 17.15 13.70
N LYS A 212 -0.30 16.33 12.83
CA LYS A 212 1.16 16.15 12.73
C LYS A 212 1.83 17.12 11.73
N ASN A 213 1.07 18.01 11.08
CA ASN A 213 1.55 18.87 10.01
C ASN A 213 2.20 18.07 8.85
N ILE A 214 1.61 16.92 8.49
CA ILE A 214 2.03 16.10 7.35
C ILE A 214 1.16 16.49 6.15
N PRO A 215 1.74 17.08 5.08
CA PRO A 215 1.01 17.41 3.86
C PRO A 215 0.44 16.16 3.21
N HIS A 216 -0.82 16.22 2.82
CA HIS A 216 -1.50 15.12 2.12
C HIS A 216 -2.74 15.62 1.41
N HIS A 217 -3.22 14.84 0.48
CA HIS A 217 -4.47 15.05 -0.24
C HIS A 217 -5.51 14.06 0.25
N LEU A 218 -6.58 14.54 0.88
CA LEU A 218 -7.79 13.76 1.12
C LEU A 218 -8.79 14.09 0.01
N GLU A 219 -9.12 13.10 -0.83
CA GLU A 219 -10.10 13.28 -1.90
C GLU A 219 -11.28 12.31 -1.72
N LEU A 220 -12.46 12.90 -1.56
CA LEU A 220 -13.71 12.16 -1.45
C LEU A 220 -14.45 12.26 -2.79
N TRP A 221 -14.55 11.15 -3.49
CA TRP A 221 -15.30 11.06 -4.74
C TRP A 221 -16.81 11.01 -4.46
N GLY A 222 -17.62 11.06 -5.51
CA GLY A 222 -19.07 11.18 -5.41
C GLY A 222 -19.77 10.06 -4.62
N HIS A 223 -21.07 10.29 -4.33
CA HIS A 223 -21.92 9.31 -3.65
C HIS A 223 -22.30 8.12 -4.56
N ASP A 224 -22.04 8.21 -5.84
CA ASP A 224 -22.15 7.15 -6.85
C ASP A 224 -20.89 6.29 -6.98
N VAL A 225 -19.85 6.60 -6.20
CA VAL A 225 -18.56 5.91 -6.22
C VAL A 225 -18.52 4.83 -5.15
N ASP A 226 -18.75 3.60 -5.58
CA ASP A 226 -18.80 2.41 -4.73
C ASP A 226 -17.42 1.83 -4.45
N HIS A 227 -17.34 0.97 -3.42
CA HIS A 227 -16.12 0.23 -3.06
C HIS A 227 -15.87 -0.93 -4.04
N ASP A 228 -15.46 -0.60 -5.28
CA ASP A 228 -15.37 -1.58 -6.36
C ASP A 228 -14.35 -1.18 -7.44
N TRP A 229 -13.92 -2.17 -8.21
CA TRP A 229 -12.92 -2.12 -9.27
C TRP A 229 -13.15 -1.05 -10.34
N PRO A 230 -14.37 -0.79 -10.85
CA PRO A 230 -14.60 0.26 -11.84
C PRO A 230 -14.09 1.63 -11.41
N TRP A 231 -14.17 1.91 -10.12
CA TRP A 231 -13.75 3.18 -9.54
C TRP A 231 -12.25 3.21 -9.29
N TRP A 232 -11.66 2.15 -8.75
CA TRP A 232 -10.22 2.07 -8.55
C TRP A 232 -9.44 2.14 -9.88
N ARG A 233 -10.01 1.59 -10.97
CA ARG A 233 -9.46 1.73 -12.34
C ARG A 233 -9.50 3.17 -12.87
N LYS A 234 -10.36 4.03 -12.35
CA LYS A 234 -10.38 5.46 -12.67
C LYS A 234 -9.44 6.25 -11.73
N MET A 235 -9.41 5.88 -10.45
CA MET A 235 -8.61 6.56 -9.43
C MET A 235 -7.10 6.44 -9.70
N LEU A 236 -6.60 5.22 -9.89
CA LEU A 236 -5.16 5.00 -10.00
C LEU A 236 -4.50 5.80 -11.14
N PRO A 237 -4.96 5.74 -12.39
CA PRO A 237 -4.37 6.54 -13.47
C PRO A 237 -4.51 8.04 -13.24
N TYR A 238 -5.62 8.50 -12.66
CA TYR A 238 -5.83 9.91 -12.34
C TYR A 238 -4.77 10.45 -11.37
N TYR A 239 -4.47 9.72 -10.28
CA TYR A 239 -3.47 10.14 -9.31
C TYR A 239 -2.04 9.94 -9.80
N LEU A 240 -1.78 8.92 -10.61
CA LEU A 240 -0.49 8.80 -11.30
C LEU A 240 -0.25 9.99 -12.23
N GLY A 241 -1.27 10.46 -12.95
CA GLY A 241 -1.19 11.67 -13.76
C GLY A 241 -0.85 12.91 -12.94
N LYS A 242 -1.45 13.09 -11.76
CA LYS A 242 -1.13 14.21 -10.86
C LYS A 242 0.31 14.17 -10.32
N ILE A 243 0.85 12.98 -10.06
CA ILE A 243 2.19 12.81 -9.47
C ILE A 243 3.29 12.88 -10.53
N LEU A 244 3.02 12.37 -11.72
CA LEU A 244 4.04 12.21 -12.76
C LEU A 244 3.97 13.28 -13.85
N GLY A 245 2.93 14.07 -13.89
CA GLY A 245 2.71 15.15 -14.86
C GLY A 245 2.09 14.67 -16.16
#